data_b7b78092d983d3471ee553c789197584
#
_entry.id   b7b78092d983d3471ee553c789197584
#
_cell.length_a   1.000
_cell.length_b   1.000
_cell.length_c   1.000
_cell.angle_alpha   90.00
_cell.angle_beta   90.00
_cell.angle_gamma   90.00
#
_symmetry.space_group_name_H-M   'P 1'
#
loop_
_entity.id
_entity.type
_entity.pdbx_description
1 polymer ?
#
loop_
_entity_poly.entity_id
_entity_poly.type
_entity_poly.pdbx_seq_one_letter_code
_entity_poly.pdbx_strand_id
1 'polypeptide(L)'
;WELAEKANLALPPVMVYADDVTHVLTEEGIAYLQRCEGLEQRMAAIRAVAGYTGIGLAADPEQTAQLREAGIVKTPEDLGIDRRRANRQMLAAKSIRDLVDWSGGLYNPPTRFRNW
;
A
#
# COMPACT_ATOMS: atom_id res chain seq x y z
N TRP A 1 -10.96 0.99 -20.90
CA TRP A 1 -10.94 2.00 -21.97
C TRP A 1 -11.98 3.11 -21.73
N GLU A 2 -13.25 2.82 -21.47
CA GLU A 2 -14.31 3.83 -21.27
C GLU A 2 -13.98 4.87 -20.18
N LEU A 3 -13.34 4.48 -19.08
CA LEU A 3 -12.92 5.42 -18.03
C LEU A 3 -11.77 6.33 -18.49
N ALA A 4 -10.84 5.79 -19.30
CA ALA A 4 -9.74 6.56 -19.85
C ALA A 4 -10.25 7.59 -20.86
N GLU A 5 -11.23 7.22 -21.69
CA GLU A 5 -11.89 8.12 -22.64
C GLU A 5 -12.68 9.21 -21.90
N LYS A 6 -13.48 8.85 -20.89
CA LYS A 6 -14.19 9.81 -20.04
C LYS A 6 -13.28 10.79 -19.31
N ALA A 7 -12.10 10.31 -18.90
CA ALA A 7 -11.07 11.12 -18.25
C ALA A 7 -10.19 11.89 -19.24
N ASN A 8 -10.43 11.75 -20.54
CA ASN A 8 -9.67 12.40 -21.62
C ASN A 8 -8.15 12.21 -21.48
N LEU A 9 -7.72 10.97 -21.19
CA LEU A 9 -6.32 10.64 -21.05
C LEU A 9 -5.63 10.67 -22.43
N ALA A 10 -4.49 11.37 -22.51
CA ALA A 10 -3.70 11.51 -23.74
C ALA A 10 -3.01 10.20 -24.17
N LEU A 11 -2.81 9.27 -23.26
CA LEU A 11 -2.19 7.98 -23.48
C LEU A 11 -3.15 6.84 -23.07
N PRO A 12 -3.07 5.67 -23.72
CA PRO A 12 -3.85 4.52 -23.30
C PRO A 12 -3.48 4.11 -21.88
N PRO A 13 -4.44 3.55 -21.09
CA PRO A 13 -4.15 3.08 -19.75
C PRO A 13 -3.11 1.95 -19.80
N VAL A 14 -2.17 1.98 -18.87
CA VAL A 14 -1.27 0.86 -18.66
C VAL A 14 -2.07 -0.28 -18.01
N MET A 15 -2.05 -1.45 -18.64
CA MET A 15 -2.68 -2.65 -18.11
C MET A 15 -1.60 -3.57 -17.54
N VAL A 16 -1.82 -4.00 -16.29
CA VAL A 16 -0.99 -5.01 -15.62
C VAL A 16 -1.88 -6.23 -15.39
N TYR A 17 -1.39 -7.41 -15.72
CA TYR A 17 -2.11 -8.66 -15.42
C TYR A 17 -2.18 -8.84 -13.90
N ALA A 18 -3.32 -9.33 -13.41
CA ALA A 18 -3.54 -9.51 -11.98
C ALA A 18 -2.46 -10.40 -11.32
N ASP A 19 -1.95 -11.39 -12.04
CA ASP A 19 -0.91 -12.29 -11.54
C ASP A 19 0.47 -11.62 -11.42
N ASP A 20 0.71 -10.54 -12.16
CA ASP A 20 1.96 -9.77 -12.11
C ASP A 20 1.98 -8.78 -10.93
N VAL A 21 0.82 -8.52 -10.31
CA VAL A 21 0.74 -7.65 -9.14
C VAL A 21 1.20 -8.43 -7.92
N THR A 22 2.36 -8.08 -7.39
CA THR A 22 2.98 -8.78 -6.25
C THR A 22 2.61 -8.18 -4.90
N HIS A 23 2.35 -6.89 -4.86
CA HIS A 23 2.05 -6.14 -3.63
C HIS A 23 0.96 -5.10 -3.88
N VAL A 24 0.14 -4.86 -2.86
CA VAL A 24 -0.72 -3.68 -2.78
C VAL A 24 -0.36 -2.94 -1.51
N LEU A 25 0.03 -1.67 -1.65
CA LEU A 25 0.41 -0.80 -0.55
C LEU A 25 -0.58 0.36 -0.48
N THR A 26 -1.12 0.58 0.70
CA THR A 26 -2.01 1.70 1.04
C THR A 26 -1.61 2.30 2.38
N GLU A 27 -2.29 3.35 2.81
CA GLU A 27 -2.17 3.91 4.16
C GLU A 27 -2.63 2.95 5.26
N GLU A 28 -3.42 1.94 4.93
CA GLU A 28 -3.90 0.93 5.88
C GLU A 28 -2.91 -0.22 6.07
N GLY A 29 -2.03 -0.45 5.10
CA GLY A 29 -1.03 -1.50 5.20
C GLY A 29 -0.51 -2.00 3.86
N ILE A 30 0.10 -3.16 3.92
CA ILE A 30 0.62 -3.86 2.74
C ILE A 30 0.05 -5.27 2.64
N ALA A 31 -0.42 -5.63 1.44
CA ALA A 31 -0.80 -6.99 1.07
C ALA A 31 0.28 -7.60 0.15
N TYR A 32 0.85 -8.71 0.57
CA TYR A 32 1.86 -9.47 -0.18
C TYR A 32 1.17 -10.52 -1.06
N LEU A 33 0.68 -10.11 -2.22
CA LEU A 33 -0.14 -10.98 -3.09
C LEU A 33 0.60 -12.19 -3.64
N GLN A 34 1.92 -12.12 -3.77
CA GLN A 34 2.74 -13.27 -4.17
C GLN A 34 2.78 -14.40 -3.12
N ARG A 35 2.31 -14.14 -1.90
CA ARG A 35 2.21 -15.15 -0.82
C ARG A 35 0.85 -15.83 -0.78
N CYS A 36 -0.10 -15.36 -1.58
CA CYS A 36 -1.45 -15.91 -1.61
C CYS A 36 -1.50 -17.19 -2.44
N GLU A 37 -2.25 -18.18 -1.95
CA GLU A 37 -2.39 -19.49 -2.59
C GLU A 37 -3.42 -19.50 -3.73
N GLY A 38 -4.22 -18.43 -3.89
CA GLY A 38 -5.22 -18.36 -4.95
C GLY A 38 -5.95 -17.04 -5.00
N LEU A 39 -6.88 -16.94 -5.95
CA LEU A 39 -7.61 -15.71 -6.23
C LEU A 39 -8.43 -15.22 -5.03
N GLU A 40 -9.10 -16.11 -4.32
CA GLU A 40 -9.93 -15.75 -3.16
C GLU A 40 -9.08 -15.12 -2.04
N GLN A 41 -7.92 -15.72 -1.75
CA GLN A 41 -7.01 -15.19 -0.76
C GLN A 41 -6.40 -13.85 -1.19
N ARG A 42 -6.09 -13.68 -2.48
CA ARG A 42 -5.65 -12.40 -3.05
C ARG A 42 -6.73 -11.32 -2.91
N MET A 43 -7.99 -11.65 -3.21
CA MET A 43 -9.11 -10.73 -3.04
C MET A 43 -9.28 -10.31 -1.58
N ALA A 44 -9.20 -11.26 -0.65
CA ALA A 44 -9.29 -11.00 0.78
C ALA A 44 -8.13 -10.11 1.27
N ALA A 45 -6.90 -10.36 0.81
CA ALA A 45 -5.73 -9.56 1.15
C ALA A 45 -5.85 -8.11 0.62
N ILE A 46 -6.37 -7.92 -0.59
CA ILE A 46 -6.64 -6.58 -1.14
C ILE A 46 -7.72 -5.86 -0.32
N ARG A 47 -8.82 -6.54 0.02
CA ARG A 47 -9.89 -5.97 0.86
C ARG A 47 -9.35 -5.52 2.22
N ALA A 48 -8.48 -6.32 2.82
CA ALA A 48 -7.89 -6.04 4.13
C ALA A 48 -7.08 -4.74 4.19
N VAL A 49 -6.55 -4.26 3.06
CA VAL A 49 -5.76 -3.02 2.98
C VAL A 49 -6.45 -1.91 2.18
N ALA A 50 -7.70 -2.11 1.76
CA ALA A 50 -8.42 -1.15 0.92
C ALA A 50 -9.12 -0.02 1.72
N GLY A 51 -9.03 -0.01 3.05
CA GLY A 51 -9.52 1.04 3.93
C GLY A 51 -11.01 1.31 3.80
N TYR A 52 -11.41 2.57 3.82
CA TYR A 52 -12.82 3.01 3.76
C TYR A 52 -13.40 3.05 2.33
N THR A 53 -12.83 2.31 1.41
CA THR A 53 -13.42 2.12 0.08
C THR A 53 -14.55 1.09 0.11
N GLY A 54 -15.41 1.06 -0.92
CA GLY A 54 -16.43 0.01 -1.04
C GLY A 54 -15.85 -1.42 -1.05
N ILE A 55 -14.59 -1.56 -1.49
CA ILE A 55 -13.85 -2.84 -1.47
C ILE A 55 -13.41 -3.17 -0.04
N GLY A 56 -12.84 -2.20 0.68
CA GLY A 56 -12.36 -2.40 2.05
C GLY A 56 -13.48 -2.62 3.07
N LEU A 57 -14.63 -1.95 2.88
CA LEU A 57 -15.83 -2.15 3.73
C LEU A 57 -16.41 -3.57 3.60
N ALA A 58 -16.07 -4.30 2.54
CA ALA A 58 -16.45 -5.70 2.34
C ALA A 58 -15.39 -6.68 2.90
N ALA A 59 -14.36 -6.19 3.60
CA ALA A 59 -13.38 -7.06 4.26
C ALA A 59 -14.01 -7.81 5.43
N ASP A 60 -13.72 -9.10 5.52
CA ASP A 60 -14.08 -9.94 6.65
C ASP A 60 -13.01 -9.78 7.76
N PRO A 61 -13.38 -9.37 8.99
CA PRO A 61 -12.42 -9.13 10.06
C PRO A 61 -11.69 -10.41 10.51
N GLU A 62 -12.35 -11.55 10.52
CA GLU A 62 -11.75 -12.83 10.92
C GLU A 62 -10.73 -13.28 9.87
N GLN A 63 -11.11 -13.23 8.60
CA GLN A 63 -10.21 -13.54 7.49
C GLN A 63 -9.02 -12.58 7.45
N THR A 64 -9.23 -11.29 7.72
CA THR A 64 -8.16 -10.29 7.81
C THR A 64 -7.18 -10.64 8.94
N ALA A 65 -7.67 -11.08 10.11
CA ALA A 65 -6.80 -11.49 11.21
C ALA A 65 -5.96 -12.73 10.84
N GLN A 66 -6.55 -13.72 10.18
CA GLN A 66 -5.83 -14.90 9.68
C GLN A 66 -4.73 -14.52 8.66
N LEU A 67 -5.02 -13.58 7.74
CA LEU A 67 -4.05 -13.09 6.76
C LEU A 67 -2.88 -12.32 7.42
N ARG A 68 -3.16 -11.60 8.51
CA ARG A 68 -2.12 -10.93 9.30
C ARG A 68 -1.24 -11.95 10.03
N GLU A 69 -1.82 -12.95 10.66
CA GLU A 69 -1.08 -14.03 11.32
C GLU A 69 -0.19 -14.79 10.34
N ALA A 70 -0.70 -15.09 9.14
CA ALA A 70 0.06 -15.71 8.06
C ALA A 70 1.14 -14.79 7.43
N GLY A 71 1.19 -13.51 7.82
CA GLY A 71 2.13 -12.54 7.25
C GLY A 71 1.87 -12.15 5.79
N ILE A 72 0.66 -12.42 5.30
CA ILE A 72 0.19 -12.02 3.96
C ILE A 72 -0.22 -10.55 3.96
N VAL A 73 -0.78 -10.08 5.07
CA VAL A 73 -1.13 -8.68 5.28
C VAL A 73 -0.35 -8.15 6.49
N LYS A 74 0.15 -6.93 6.40
CA LYS A 74 0.77 -6.21 7.53
C LYS A 74 0.25 -4.79 7.59
N THR A 75 -0.08 -4.34 8.79
CA THR A 75 -0.43 -2.95 9.07
C THR A 75 0.84 -2.11 9.26
N PRO A 76 0.76 -0.77 9.24
CA PRO A 76 1.89 0.09 9.58
C PRO A 76 2.49 -0.24 10.95
N GLU A 77 1.66 -0.55 11.93
CA GLU A 77 2.09 -0.92 13.30
C GLU A 77 2.88 -2.24 13.31
N ASP A 78 2.49 -3.22 12.50
CA ASP A 78 3.21 -4.49 12.33
C ASP A 78 4.61 -4.27 11.72
N LEU A 79 4.80 -3.14 11.03
CA LEU A 79 6.07 -2.70 10.46
C LEU A 79 6.86 -1.73 11.36
N GLY A 80 6.36 -1.47 12.58
CA GLY A 80 6.98 -0.54 13.52
C GLY A 80 6.73 0.93 13.20
N ILE A 81 5.72 1.25 12.37
CA ILE A 81 5.37 2.60 11.98
C ILE A 81 4.29 3.15 12.90
N ASP A 82 4.60 4.22 13.64
CA ASP A 82 3.60 5.02 14.36
C ASP A 82 2.92 5.98 13.37
N ARG A 83 1.67 5.69 13.00
CA ARG A 83 0.88 6.48 12.04
C ARG A 83 0.75 7.95 12.46
N ARG A 84 0.55 8.22 13.75
CA ARG A 84 0.39 9.59 14.25
C ARG A 84 1.68 10.39 14.10
N ARG A 85 2.81 9.75 14.41
CA ARG A 85 4.13 10.35 14.24
C ARG A 85 4.42 10.56 12.75
N ALA A 86 4.19 9.55 11.91
CA ALA A 86 4.39 9.62 10.46
C ALA A 86 3.57 10.76 9.83
N ASN A 87 2.28 10.87 10.17
CA ASN A 87 1.43 11.95 9.66
C ASN A 87 1.92 13.34 10.09
N ARG A 88 2.32 13.51 11.35
CA ARG A 88 2.89 14.80 11.79
C ARG A 88 4.17 15.14 11.04
N GLN A 89 5.04 14.17 10.80
CA GLN A 89 6.27 14.36 10.06
C GLN A 89 6.01 14.73 8.60
N MET A 90 5.08 14.03 7.94
CA MET A 90 4.70 14.33 6.55
C MET A 90 4.12 15.74 6.39
N LEU A 91 3.29 16.18 7.34
CA LEU A 91 2.72 17.53 7.32
C LEU A 91 3.76 18.62 7.60
N ALA A 92 4.78 18.33 8.40
CA ALA A 92 5.83 19.27 8.76
C ALA A 92 7.02 19.27 7.79
N ALA A 93 7.19 18.22 7.01
CA ALA A 93 8.32 18.08 6.08
C ALA A 93 8.27 19.12 4.97
N LYS A 94 9.39 19.77 4.73
CA LYS A 94 9.57 20.75 3.64
C LYS A 94 10.37 20.16 2.46
N SER A 95 10.97 18.99 2.67
CA SER A 95 11.81 18.30 1.70
C SER A 95 11.75 16.79 1.91
N ILE A 96 12.16 16.03 0.88
CA ILE A 96 12.35 14.58 0.98
C ILE A 96 13.42 14.24 2.02
N ARG A 97 14.45 15.09 2.16
CA ARG A 97 15.50 14.91 3.14
C ARG A 97 14.94 14.87 4.56
N ASP A 98 14.01 15.78 4.90
CA ASP A 98 13.37 15.79 6.21
C ASP A 98 12.67 14.44 6.49
N LEU A 99 11.97 13.88 5.49
CA LEU A 99 11.31 12.58 5.62
C LEU A 99 12.32 11.44 5.84
N VAL A 100 13.45 11.46 5.14
CA VAL A 100 14.53 10.48 5.32
C VAL A 100 15.09 10.56 6.73
N ASP A 101 15.47 11.76 7.17
CA ASP A 101 16.09 12.01 8.47
C ASP A 101 15.14 11.63 9.63
N TRP A 102 13.86 11.99 9.52
CA TRP A 102 12.88 11.75 10.57
C TRP A 102 12.32 10.33 10.60
N SER A 103 12.45 9.58 9.52
CA SER A 103 11.95 8.19 9.45
C SER A 103 12.77 7.22 10.30
N GLY A 104 13.95 7.62 10.76
CA GLY A 104 14.84 6.74 11.51
C GLY A 104 15.33 5.55 10.70
N GLY A 105 15.45 5.72 9.36
CA GLY A 105 15.94 4.69 8.45
C GLY A 105 14.84 3.85 7.78
N LEU A 106 13.57 4.03 8.15
CA LEU A 106 12.44 3.34 7.50
C LEU A 106 12.26 3.80 6.04
N TYR A 107 12.38 5.12 5.80
CA TYR A 107 12.36 5.66 4.45
C TYR A 107 13.78 5.88 3.96
N ASN A 108 14.22 5.04 3.06
CA ASN A 108 15.59 5.04 2.54
C ASN A 108 15.58 4.97 1.01
N PRO A 109 15.32 6.09 0.31
CA PRO A 109 15.26 6.11 -1.14
C PRO A 109 16.61 5.77 -1.76
N PRO A 110 16.63 5.17 -2.97
CA PRO A 110 17.86 4.91 -3.71
C PRO A 110 18.73 6.15 -3.86
N THR A 111 20.05 5.98 -3.83
CA THR A 111 21.06 7.08 -3.84
C THR A 111 20.85 8.07 -4.99
N ARG A 112 20.37 7.59 -6.16
CA ARG A 112 20.07 8.43 -7.33
C ARG A 112 19.00 9.50 -7.08
N PHE A 113 18.18 9.33 -6.03
CA PHE A 113 17.14 10.29 -5.63
C PHE A 113 17.53 11.14 -4.42
N ARG A 114 18.79 11.04 -3.95
CA ARG A 114 19.31 11.77 -2.78
C ARG A 114 20.14 12.99 -3.14
N ASN A 115 20.01 13.48 -4.36
CA ASN A 115 20.72 14.70 -4.82
C ASN A 115 20.00 15.95 -4.32
N TRP A 116 19.98 16.16 -3.02
CA TRP A 116 19.46 17.37 -2.36
C TRP A 116 20.54 18.08 -1.56
#